data_0d50b34a13b972fe2f9a4a0f11aef263
#
_entry.id   0d50b34a13b972fe2f9a4a0f11aef263
#
_cell.length_a   1.000
_cell.length_b   1.000
_cell.length_c   1.000
_cell.angle_alpha   90.00
_cell.angle_beta   90.00
_cell.angle_gamma   90.00
#
_symmetry.space_group_name_H-M   'P 1'
#
loop_
_entity.id
_entity.type
_entity.pdbx_description
1 polymer ?
#
loop_
_entity_poly.entity_id
_entity_poly.type
_entity_poly.pdbx_seq_one_letter_code
_entity_poly.pdbx_strand_id
1 'polypeptide(L)'
;IEKLASELALDIDSAATAPEVKRHLVDLPRLGVLQSWIDTQSPGWVRMIFDDEKIPYTLIMDEDIRKGSLRDRFDVILFPETGRSLKDMATGIDAKFSPLAFTKTPQFTSHGTPTSTADMTGGFGWPGIQNVDDFVRKGGVLVTLGDAATLPIDGGIARDIRRATVKNLGNPGSELRVRFKRPDHPLAYGYPETTSVFRAGEVAYDVRPVDAGRVVLQWGTTI
;
A
#
# COMPACT_ATOMS: atom_id res chain seq x y z
N ILE A 1 -15.06 -29.73 -4.79
CA ILE A 1 -13.59 -29.55 -4.97
C ILE A 1 -13.26 -29.63 -6.46
N GLU A 2 -13.63 -30.70 -7.18
CA GLU A 2 -13.35 -30.86 -8.63
C GLU A 2 -13.85 -29.68 -9.48
N LYS A 3 -15.04 -29.17 -9.18
CA LYS A 3 -15.59 -27.99 -9.88
C LYS A 3 -14.72 -26.74 -9.64
N LEU A 4 -14.31 -26.50 -8.40
CA LEU A 4 -13.41 -25.39 -8.04
C LEU A 4 -12.05 -25.55 -8.68
N ALA A 5 -11.50 -26.75 -8.71
CA ALA A 5 -10.22 -27.01 -9.38
C ALA A 5 -10.29 -26.67 -10.87
N SER A 6 -11.37 -27.10 -11.54
CA SER A 6 -11.57 -26.80 -12.97
C SER A 6 -11.80 -25.31 -13.23
N GLU A 7 -12.59 -24.62 -12.39
CA GLU A 7 -12.86 -23.18 -12.54
C GLU A 7 -11.62 -22.30 -12.29
N LEU A 8 -10.73 -22.74 -11.41
CA LEU A 8 -9.53 -21.99 -11.02
C LEU A 8 -8.24 -22.52 -11.68
N ALA A 9 -8.35 -23.50 -12.58
CA ALA A 9 -7.21 -24.18 -13.21
C ALA A 9 -6.17 -24.69 -12.20
N LEU A 10 -6.64 -25.28 -11.08
CA LEU A 10 -5.79 -25.82 -10.03
C LEU A 10 -5.56 -27.32 -10.22
N ASP A 11 -4.33 -27.75 -10.08
CA ASP A 11 -3.98 -29.16 -9.93
C ASP A 11 -4.23 -29.58 -8.47
N ILE A 12 -5.12 -30.55 -8.29
CA ILE A 12 -5.48 -31.05 -6.97
C ILE A 12 -5.16 -32.53 -6.87
N ASP A 13 -4.24 -32.86 -5.98
CA ASP A 13 -3.90 -34.23 -5.62
C ASP A 13 -4.68 -34.69 -4.38
N SER A 14 -5.07 -35.95 -4.36
CA SER A 14 -5.69 -36.57 -3.19
C SER A 14 -4.64 -37.19 -2.30
N ALA A 15 -4.74 -36.98 -0.98
CA ALA A 15 -3.91 -37.65 0.00
C ALA A 15 -4.80 -38.45 0.97
N ALA A 16 -4.41 -39.68 1.28
CA ALA A 16 -5.13 -40.54 2.22
C ALA A 16 -5.10 -40.01 3.67
N THR A 17 -4.05 -39.26 4.01
CA THR A 17 -3.89 -38.62 5.31
C THR A 17 -3.38 -37.20 5.12
N ALA A 18 -3.74 -36.28 6.04
CA ALA A 18 -3.21 -34.92 6.00
C ALA A 18 -1.70 -34.96 6.15
N PRO A 19 -0.93 -34.29 5.26
CA PRO A 19 0.53 -34.28 5.34
C PRO A 19 1.00 -33.63 6.64
N GLU A 20 2.05 -34.18 7.25
CA GLU A 20 2.73 -33.60 8.40
C GLU A 20 3.66 -32.46 7.97
N VAL A 21 3.08 -31.32 7.68
CA VAL A 21 3.80 -30.10 7.30
C VAL A 21 3.50 -28.99 8.30
N LYS A 22 4.44 -28.06 8.42
CA LYS A 22 4.17 -26.82 9.16
C LYS A 22 3.01 -26.10 8.49
N ARG A 23 1.99 -25.80 9.26
CA ARG A 23 0.79 -25.10 8.78
C ARG A 23 0.30 -24.12 9.82
N HIS A 24 -0.37 -23.09 9.37
CA HIS A 24 -1.04 -22.09 10.20
C HIS A 24 -2.42 -21.78 9.59
N LEU A 25 -3.31 -21.28 10.41
CA LEU A 25 -4.58 -20.77 9.91
C LEU A 25 -4.30 -19.52 9.06
N VAL A 26 -5.03 -19.43 7.97
CA VAL A 26 -5.03 -18.22 7.13
C VAL A 26 -6.29 -17.45 7.46
N ASP A 27 -6.15 -16.41 8.29
CA ASP A 27 -7.22 -15.47 8.56
C ASP A 27 -7.13 -14.30 7.58
N LEU A 28 -8.28 -13.80 7.13
CA LEU A 28 -8.31 -12.58 6.34
C LEU A 28 -7.93 -11.40 7.24
N PRO A 29 -6.88 -10.64 6.89
CA PRO A 29 -6.49 -9.49 7.67
C PRO A 29 -7.55 -8.38 7.55
N ARG A 30 -7.74 -7.60 8.60
CA ARG A 30 -8.51 -6.36 8.53
C ARG A 30 -7.72 -5.34 7.72
N LEU A 31 -8.08 -5.21 6.44
CA LEU A 31 -7.37 -4.39 5.47
C LEU A 31 -7.98 -2.99 5.41
N GLY A 32 -7.14 -1.98 5.57
CA GLY A 32 -7.47 -0.58 5.30
C GLY A 32 -6.80 -0.10 4.03
N VAL A 33 -7.52 0.57 3.15
CA VAL A 33 -6.98 1.29 1.99
C VAL A 33 -6.97 2.76 2.30
N LEU A 34 -5.78 3.35 2.39
CA LEU A 34 -5.60 4.76 2.72
C LEU A 34 -5.76 5.64 1.48
N GLN A 35 -6.62 6.63 1.58
CA GLN A 35 -6.86 7.65 0.58
C GLN A 35 -6.81 9.02 1.24
N SER A 36 -6.08 9.96 0.65
CA SER A 36 -6.08 11.35 1.09
C SER A 36 -7.04 12.20 0.25
N TRP A 37 -7.58 13.26 0.84
CA TRP A 37 -8.40 14.24 0.12
C TRP A 37 -7.62 15.00 -0.96
N ILE A 38 -6.29 15.04 -0.89
CA ILE A 38 -5.43 15.70 -1.88
C ILE A 38 -4.95 14.75 -2.99
N ASP A 39 -5.24 13.45 -2.87
CA ASP A 39 -4.83 12.46 -3.87
C ASP A 39 -5.77 11.25 -3.83
N THR A 40 -6.60 11.14 -4.86
CA THR A 40 -7.67 10.13 -4.92
C THR A 40 -7.55 9.17 -6.10
N GLN A 41 -6.63 9.43 -7.05
CA GLN A 41 -6.55 8.68 -8.30
C GLN A 41 -6.05 7.24 -8.08
N SER A 42 -4.85 7.10 -7.54
CA SER A 42 -4.25 5.76 -7.31
C SER A 42 -5.05 4.93 -6.31
N PRO A 43 -5.55 5.49 -5.19
CA PRO A 43 -6.51 4.77 -4.34
C PRO A 43 -7.78 4.34 -5.07
N GLY A 44 -8.26 5.14 -6.03
CA GLY A 44 -9.41 4.78 -6.86
C GLY A 44 -9.17 3.52 -7.70
N TRP A 45 -8.00 3.40 -8.32
CA TRP A 45 -7.60 2.20 -9.08
C TRP A 45 -7.47 0.96 -8.20
N VAL A 46 -6.85 1.08 -7.03
CA VAL A 46 -6.73 -0.03 -6.08
C VAL A 46 -8.10 -0.51 -5.63
N ARG A 47 -8.99 0.42 -5.29
CA ARG A 47 -10.36 0.08 -4.87
C ARG A 47 -11.14 -0.59 -5.99
N MET A 48 -11.03 -0.10 -7.23
CA MET A 48 -11.69 -0.73 -8.38
C MET A 48 -11.27 -2.20 -8.52
N ILE A 49 -9.97 -2.50 -8.41
CA ILE A 49 -9.47 -3.88 -8.47
C ILE A 49 -9.99 -4.69 -7.29
N PHE A 50 -9.98 -4.14 -6.07
CA PHE A 50 -10.44 -4.86 -4.89
C PHE A 50 -11.95 -5.13 -4.92
N ASP A 51 -12.73 -4.19 -5.45
CA ASP A 51 -14.17 -4.37 -5.65
C ASP A 51 -14.46 -5.47 -6.69
N ASP A 52 -13.72 -5.49 -7.80
CA ASP A 52 -13.84 -6.48 -8.86
C ASP A 52 -13.46 -7.89 -8.36
N GLU A 53 -12.33 -8.00 -7.68
CA GLU A 53 -11.81 -9.23 -7.09
C GLU A 53 -12.51 -9.61 -5.77
N LYS A 54 -13.45 -8.81 -5.29
CA LYS A 54 -14.19 -9.00 -4.03
C LYS A 54 -13.28 -9.13 -2.81
N ILE A 55 -12.17 -8.39 -2.80
CA ILE A 55 -11.27 -8.31 -1.66
C ILE A 55 -11.87 -7.34 -0.64
N PRO A 56 -12.19 -7.80 0.58
CA PRO A 56 -12.77 -6.92 1.59
C PRO A 56 -11.75 -5.92 2.11
N TYR A 57 -12.11 -4.64 2.13
CA TYR A 57 -11.31 -3.57 2.70
C TYR A 57 -12.18 -2.49 3.36
N THR A 58 -11.56 -1.66 4.17
CA THR A 58 -12.16 -0.43 4.70
C THR A 58 -11.41 0.76 4.14
N LEU A 59 -12.14 1.72 3.56
CA LEU A 59 -11.54 2.99 3.14
C LEU A 59 -11.16 3.82 4.37
N ILE A 60 -9.91 4.28 4.41
CA ILE A 60 -9.35 5.10 5.48
C ILE A 60 -9.07 6.49 4.89
N MET A 61 -9.56 7.53 5.54
CA MET A 61 -9.35 8.92 5.13
C MET A 61 -8.41 9.65 6.10
N ASP A 62 -8.04 10.86 5.75
CA ASP A 62 -7.14 11.71 6.55
C ASP A 62 -7.58 11.80 8.01
N GLU A 63 -8.89 11.95 8.26
CA GLU A 63 -9.44 12.07 9.60
C GLU A 63 -9.37 10.77 10.42
N ASP A 64 -9.40 9.62 9.76
CA ASP A 64 -9.21 8.32 10.42
C ASP A 64 -7.78 8.14 10.90
N ILE A 65 -6.81 8.61 10.12
CA ILE A 65 -5.40 8.61 10.49
C ILE A 65 -5.18 9.53 11.68
N ARG A 66 -5.80 10.74 11.67
CA ARG A 66 -5.70 11.68 12.81
C ARG A 66 -6.29 11.13 14.09
N LYS A 67 -7.40 10.38 14.02
CA LYS A 67 -8.03 9.75 15.21
C LYS A 67 -7.14 8.73 15.90
N GLY A 68 -6.25 8.08 15.17
CA GLY A 68 -5.40 7.02 15.71
C GLY A 68 -6.13 5.70 15.98
N SER A 69 -5.65 4.96 16.98
CA SER A 69 -6.14 3.59 17.29
C SER A 69 -6.17 2.67 16.07
N LEU A 70 -5.21 2.85 15.15
CA LEU A 70 -5.20 2.16 13.86
C LEU A 70 -5.05 0.64 14.04
N ARG A 71 -4.22 0.20 15.00
CA ARG A 71 -3.97 -1.23 15.23
C ARG A 71 -5.19 -1.96 15.79
N ASP A 72 -6.07 -1.25 16.48
CA ASP A 72 -7.31 -1.83 17.00
C ASP A 72 -8.30 -2.16 15.88
N ARG A 73 -8.21 -1.43 14.76
CA ARG A 73 -9.10 -1.54 13.61
C ARG A 73 -8.51 -2.34 12.44
N PHE A 74 -7.20 -2.27 12.24
CA PHE A 74 -6.53 -2.81 11.07
C PHE A 74 -5.33 -3.68 11.42
N ASP A 75 -5.09 -4.69 10.60
CA ASP A 75 -3.90 -5.53 10.62
C ASP A 75 -2.94 -5.08 9.52
N VAL A 76 -3.49 -4.67 8.37
CA VAL A 76 -2.76 -4.16 7.22
C VAL A 76 -3.36 -2.83 6.80
N ILE A 77 -2.49 -1.85 6.53
CA ILE A 77 -2.85 -0.60 5.85
C ILE A 77 -2.08 -0.54 4.55
N LEU A 78 -2.81 -0.48 3.44
CA LEU A 78 -2.27 -0.25 2.11
C LEU A 78 -2.40 1.23 1.79
N PHE A 79 -1.26 1.87 1.49
CA PHE A 79 -1.20 3.25 1.00
C PHE A 79 -0.79 3.24 -0.47
N PRO A 80 -1.74 3.45 -1.37
CA PRO A 80 -1.49 3.54 -2.80
C PRO A 80 -0.54 4.69 -3.14
N GLU A 81 0.00 4.65 -4.36
CA GLU A 81 0.92 5.66 -4.85
C GLU A 81 0.36 7.08 -4.71
N THR A 82 1.25 8.00 -4.33
CA THR A 82 0.95 9.42 -4.23
C THR A 82 2.23 10.24 -4.50
N GLY A 83 2.18 11.19 -5.40
CA GLY A 83 3.27 12.12 -5.69
C GLY A 83 3.43 13.23 -4.64
N ARG A 84 2.99 13.03 -3.40
CA ARG A 84 2.97 14.06 -2.35
C ARG A 84 4.18 13.95 -1.43
N SER A 85 4.69 15.11 -1.01
CA SER A 85 5.70 15.17 0.05
C SER A 85 5.08 14.81 1.42
N LEU A 86 5.92 14.42 2.39
CA LEU A 86 5.45 14.21 3.77
C LEU A 86 4.74 15.45 4.34
N LYS A 87 5.24 16.65 4.00
CA LYS A 87 4.60 17.90 4.41
C LYS A 87 3.20 18.02 3.83
N ASP A 88 3.02 17.74 2.52
CA ASP A 88 1.73 17.84 1.87
C ASP A 88 0.73 16.82 2.46
N MET A 89 1.20 15.60 2.74
CA MET A 89 0.39 14.58 3.42
C MET A 89 -0.03 15.04 4.83
N ALA A 90 0.88 15.66 5.57
CA ALA A 90 0.60 16.15 6.91
C ALA A 90 -0.35 17.36 6.92
N THR A 91 -0.17 18.30 5.99
CA THR A 91 -0.97 19.54 5.95
C THR A 91 -2.27 19.41 5.16
N GLY A 92 -2.29 18.56 4.13
CA GLY A 92 -3.44 18.37 3.25
C GLY A 92 -3.95 19.67 2.64
N ILE A 93 -5.26 19.79 2.53
CA ILE A 93 -5.93 21.04 2.15
C ILE A 93 -5.77 22.05 3.28
N ASP A 94 -5.38 23.27 2.93
CA ASP A 94 -5.10 24.36 3.89
C ASP A 94 -6.32 24.63 4.80
N ALA A 95 -6.07 24.63 6.09
CA ALA A 95 -7.08 24.87 7.14
C ALA A 95 -7.78 26.24 7.04
N LYS A 96 -7.22 27.21 6.27
CA LYS A 96 -7.94 28.48 6.00
C LYS A 96 -9.25 28.29 5.26
N PHE A 97 -9.44 27.14 4.59
CA PHE A 97 -10.68 26.81 3.89
C PHE A 97 -11.68 26.03 4.77
N SER A 98 -11.34 25.76 6.02
CA SER A 98 -12.21 25.02 6.95
C SER A 98 -13.44 25.84 7.36
N PRO A 99 -14.64 25.23 7.42
CA PRO A 99 -14.93 23.87 7.04
C PRO A 99 -15.14 23.72 5.51
N LEU A 100 -14.50 22.74 4.91
CA LEU A 100 -14.67 22.39 3.49
C LEU A 100 -15.34 21.02 3.39
N ALA A 101 -16.67 21.02 3.24
CA ALA A 101 -17.45 19.79 3.24
C ALA A 101 -17.39 19.06 1.90
N PHE A 102 -17.32 17.72 1.97
CA PHE A 102 -17.55 16.82 0.83
C PHE A 102 -18.79 15.97 1.09
N THR A 103 -19.95 16.61 1.04
CA THR A 103 -21.25 15.99 1.30
C THR A 103 -22.16 16.19 0.11
N LYS A 104 -23.07 15.25 -0.12
CA LYS A 104 -24.07 15.33 -1.18
C LYS A 104 -25.01 16.50 -0.93
N THR A 105 -25.17 17.34 -1.93
CA THR A 105 -26.11 18.46 -1.94
C THR A 105 -26.93 18.48 -3.23
N PRO A 106 -28.04 19.23 -3.33
CA PRO A 106 -28.77 19.40 -4.60
C PRO A 106 -27.87 19.92 -5.74
N GLN A 107 -26.89 20.76 -5.42
CA GLN A 107 -25.95 21.33 -6.39
C GLN A 107 -24.84 20.34 -6.76
N PHE A 108 -24.38 19.54 -5.80
CA PHE A 108 -23.27 18.58 -5.95
C PHE A 108 -23.74 17.17 -5.60
N THR A 109 -24.44 16.55 -6.52
CA THR A 109 -25.10 15.25 -6.30
C THR A 109 -24.14 14.07 -6.22
N SER A 110 -22.91 14.20 -6.74
CA SER A 110 -21.84 13.20 -6.69
C SER A 110 -20.95 13.32 -5.46
N HIS A 111 -21.03 14.43 -4.70
CA HIS A 111 -20.23 14.54 -3.47
C HIS A 111 -20.72 13.53 -2.43
N GLY A 112 -19.81 13.18 -1.50
CA GLY A 112 -20.09 12.20 -0.45
C GLY A 112 -19.93 10.74 -0.89
N THR A 113 -19.43 10.50 -2.10
CA THR A 113 -19.14 9.14 -2.63
C THR A 113 -17.66 9.06 -3.02
N PRO A 114 -16.93 8.03 -2.62
CA PRO A 114 -17.31 6.83 -1.83
C PRO A 114 -17.47 7.09 -0.33
N THR A 115 -17.05 8.22 0.16
CA THR A 115 -17.17 8.62 1.56
C THR A 115 -17.49 10.10 1.66
N SER A 116 -18.00 10.54 2.79
CA SER A 116 -18.37 11.92 3.05
C SER A 116 -17.66 12.45 4.29
N THR A 117 -17.36 13.74 4.28
CA THR A 117 -16.85 14.46 5.45
C THR A 117 -17.46 15.86 5.56
N ALA A 118 -17.54 16.36 6.76
CA ALA A 118 -17.91 17.75 7.01
C ALA A 118 -16.74 18.71 6.73
N ASP A 119 -15.50 18.20 6.73
CA ASP A 119 -14.31 19.00 6.50
C ASP A 119 -13.15 18.17 5.95
N MET A 120 -12.75 18.43 4.72
CA MET A 120 -11.61 17.78 4.03
C MET A 120 -10.25 18.38 4.39
N THR A 121 -10.20 19.45 5.21
CA THR A 121 -8.96 20.17 5.46
C THR A 121 -8.03 19.46 6.47
N GLY A 122 -6.76 19.83 6.46
CA GLY A 122 -5.79 19.49 7.52
C GLY A 122 -5.03 18.18 7.34
N GLY A 123 -5.20 17.44 6.25
CA GLY A 123 -4.42 16.24 5.92
C GLY A 123 -4.35 15.19 7.05
N PHE A 124 -3.26 14.42 7.11
CA PHE A 124 -3.03 13.48 8.23
C PHE A 124 -2.71 14.20 9.55
N GLY A 125 -2.21 15.43 9.48
CA GLY A 125 -1.59 16.09 10.64
C GLY A 125 -0.31 15.38 11.10
N TRP A 126 0.54 16.06 11.83
CA TRP A 126 1.72 15.43 12.45
C TRP A 126 1.34 14.33 13.47
N PRO A 127 0.27 14.50 14.27
CA PRO A 127 -0.23 13.41 15.12
C PRO A 127 -0.64 12.17 14.32
N GLY A 128 -1.20 12.34 13.12
CA GLY A 128 -1.55 11.21 12.25
C GLY A 128 -0.32 10.45 11.75
N ILE A 129 0.76 11.16 11.37
CA ILE A 129 2.03 10.52 11.03
C ILE A 129 2.54 9.67 12.21
N GLN A 130 2.47 10.21 13.43
CA GLN A 130 2.82 9.48 14.65
C GLN A 130 1.92 8.25 14.86
N ASN A 131 0.62 8.35 14.58
CA ASN A 131 -0.32 7.23 14.69
C ASN A 131 0.03 6.09 13.71
N VAL A 132 0.57 6.42 12.53
CA VAL A 132 1.07 5.40 11.59
C VAL A 132 2.35 4.73 12.12
N ASP A 133 3.29 5.48 12.71
CA ASP A 133 4.46 4.90 13.39
C ASP A 133 4.03 3.96 14.52
N ASP A 134 3.10 4.40 15.36
CA ASP A 134 2.54 3.58 16.45
C ASP A 134 1.85 2.31 15.94
N PHE A 135 1.13 2.39 14.82
CA PHE A 135 0.51 1.24 14.16
C PHE A 135 1.55 0.19 13.80
N VAL A 136 2.64 0.60 13.14
CA VAL A 136 3.72 -0.30 12.74
C VAL A 136 4.44 -0.87 13.97
N ARG A 137 4.75 -0.05 14.97
CA ARG A 137 5.39 -0.49 16.24
C ARG A 137 4.56 -1.51 17.01
N LYS A 138 3.24 -1.42 16.91
CA LYS A 138 2.30 -2.37 17.52
C LYS A 138 2.05 -3.62 16.67
N GLY A 139 2.88 -3.85 15.64
CA GLY A 139 2.82 -5.04 14.79
C GLY A 139 1.80 -4.96 13.64
N GLY A 140 1.35 -3.77 13.28
CA GLY A 140 0.61 -3.53 12.05
C GLY A 140 1.54 -3.58 10.83
N VAL A 141 1.01 -3.97 9.68
CA VAL A 141 1.73 -4.01 8.40
C VAL A 141 1.34 -2.81 7.56
N LEU A 142 2.29 -1.94 7.28
CA LEU A 142 2.11 -0.82 6.34
C LEU A 142 2.69 -1.23 4.97
N VAL A 143 1.84 -1.30 3.96
CA VAL A 143 2.23 -1.53 2.57
C VAL A 143 2.11 -0.21 1.82
N THR A 144 3.19 0.25 1.21
CA THR A 144 3.19 1.48 0.40
C THR A 144 3.54 1.15 -1.04
N LEU A 145 2.81 1.73 -1.99
CA LEU A 145 3.06 1.57 -3.41
C LEU A 145 3.76 2.82 -3.95
N GLY A 146 4.81 2.60 -4.75
CA GLY A 146 5.53 3.70 -5.42
C GLY A 146 6.00 4.79 -4.44
N ASP A 147 5.69 6.03 -4.75
CA ASP A 147 6.12 7.20 -4.00
C ASP A 147 5.41 7.39 -2.64
N ALA A 148 4.37 6.58 -2.35
CA ALA A 148 3.79 6.54 -1.00
C ALA A 148 4.80 6.09 0.06
N ALA A 149 5.91 5.43 -0.35
CA ALA A 149 7.05 5.15 0.52
C ALA A 149 7.70 6.41 1.14
N THR A 150 7.39 7.59 0.62
CA THR A 150 7.71 8.89 1.24
C THR A 150 7.23 8.96 2.69
N LEU A 151 6.03 8.46 2.97
CA LEU A 151 5.45 8.47 4.32
C LEU A 151 6.34 7.73 5.34
N PRO A 152 6.67 6.44 5.18
CA PRO A 152 7.49 5.75 6.16
C PRO A 152 8.97 6.18 6.13
N ILE A 153 9.53 6.60 5.01
CA ILE A 153 10.94 6.99 4.91
C ILE A 153 11.17 8.36 5.52
N ASP A 154 10.48 9.39 5.05
CA ASP A 154 10.66 10.76 5.53
C ASP A 154 10.03 10.95 6.92
N GLY A 155 9.00 10.17 7.27
CA GLY A 155 8.41 10.11 8.61
C GLY A 155 9.25 9.36 9.63
N GLY A 156 10.39 8.76 9.23
CA GLY A 156 11.32 8.08 10.13
C GLY A 156 10.82 6.75 10.68
N ILE A 157 9.80 6.17 10.04
CA ILE A 157 9.25 4.84 10.36
C ILE A 157 10.17 3.76 9.81
N ALA A 158 10.51 3.84 8.51
CA ALA A 158 11.45 2.94 7.83
C ALA A 158 12.86 3.57 7.83
N ARG A 159 13.69 3.18 8.82
CA ARG A 159 15.02 3.79 9.04
C ARG A 159 16.16 3.10 8.31
N ASP A 160 15.90 1.96 7.72
CA ASP A 160 16.85 1.09 7.01
C ASP A 160 16.83 1.30 5.51
N ILE A 161 15.91 2.13 5.01
CA ILE A 161 15.73 2.50 3.62
C ILE A 161 15.92 4.01 3.46
N ARG A 162 16.55 4.43 2.37
CA ARG A 162 16.65 5.84 1.98
C ARG A 162 16.46 6.00 0.48
N ARG A 163 16.08 7.18 0.06
CA ARG A 163 16.07 7.49 -1.38
C ARG A 163 17.49 7.52 -1.91
N ALA A 164 17.69 6.86 -3.05
CA ALA A 164 18.93 6.90 -3.79
C ALA A 164 18.89 8.03 -4.85
N THR A 165 19.99 8.78 -4.97
CA THR A 165 20.18 9.72 -6.07
C THR A 165 20.83 8.97 -7.21
N VAL A 166 20.08 8.68 -8.27
CA VAL A 166 20.59 8.04 -9.48
C VAL A 166 20.68 9.07 -10.59
N LYS A 167 21.91 9.37 -11.05
CA LYS A 167 22.12 10.29 -12.16
C LYS A 167 21.58 9.70 -13.45
N ASN A 168 20.93 10.52 -14.26
CA ASN A 168 20.37 10.15 -15.57
C ASN A 168 19.35 9.01 -15.53
N LEU A 169 18.68 8.79 -14.39
CA LEU A 169 17.56 7.89 -14.32
C LEU A 169 16.30 8.61 -14.80
N GLY A 170 15.99 8.48 -16.07
CA GLY A 170 14.73 8.94 -16.64
C GLY A 170 13.86 7.73 -16.95
N ASN A 171 12.67 7.66 -16.36
CA ASN A 171 11.71 6.60 -16.64
C ASN A 171 10.29 7.20 -16.75
N PRO A 172 9.87 7.54 -17.98
CA PRO A 172 8.53 8.11 -18.20
C PRO A 172 7.39 7.10 -18.03
N GLY A 173 7.71 5.82 -17.80
CA GLY A 173 6.80 4.70 -17.67
C GLY A 173 7.19 3.58 -18.63
N SER A 174 7.57 2.44 -18.09
CA SER A 174 7.90 1.23 -18.85
C SER A 174 7.85 -0.02 -17.99
N GLU A 175 7.78 -1.16 -18.66
CA GLU A 175 8.01 -2.44 -18.02
C GLU A 175 9.51 -2.66 -17.81
N LEU A 176 9.87 -2.98 -16.59
CA LEU A 176 11.24 -3.32 -16.22
C LEU A 176 11.32 -4.78 -15.85
N ARG A 177 12.34 -5.47 -16.39
CA ARG A 177 12.66 -6.83 -15.95
C ARG A 177 13.21 -6.77 -14.52
N VAL A 178 12.67 -7.61 -13.67
CA VAL A 178 13.05 -7.74 -12.26
C VAL A 178 13.38 -9.18 -11.93
N ARG A 179 14.22 -9.37 -10.90
CA ARG A 179 14.60 -10.68 -10.38
C ARG A 179 14.22 -10.77 -8.90
N PHE A 180 13.65 -11.91 -8.52
CA PHE A 180 13.47 -12.24 -7.12
C PHE A 180 14.81 -12.59 -6.47
N LYS A 181 15.20 -11.80 -5.48
CA LYS A 181 16.38 -12.05 -4.64
C LYS A 181 16.05 -13.07 -3.55
N ARG A 182 14.76 -13.21 -3.25
CA ARG A 182 14.25 -14.13 -2.25
C ARG A 182 13.08 -14.95 -2.84
N PRO A 183 13.38 -16.02 -3.59
CA PRO A 183 12.35 -16.87 -4.18
C PRO A 183 11.53 -17.65 -3.13
N ASP A 184 12.06 -17.79 -1.92
CA ASP A 184 11.42 -18.39 -0.74
C ASP A 184 10.39 -17.46 -0.07
N HIS A 185 10.34 -16.19 -0.44
CA HIS A 185 9.45 -15.23 0.17
C HIS A 185 8.02 -15.35 -0.37
N PRO A 186 6.96 -15.24 0.47
CA PRO A 186 5.56 -15.35 0.01
C PRO A 186 5.21 -14.45 -1.19
N LEU A 187 5.82 -13.27 -1.31
CA LEU A 187 5.63 -12.38 -2.46
C LEU A 187 6.20 -12.93 -3.78
N ALA A 188 7.01 -13.98 -3.73
CA ALA A 188 7.57 -14.64 -4.91
C ALA A 188 6.76 -15.87 -5.34
N TYR A 189 5.80 -16.31 -4.54
CA TYR A 189 5.05 -17.53 -4.84
C TYR A 189 4.23 -17.36 -6.13
N GLY A 190 4.30 -18.35 -7.00
CA GLY A 190 3.61 -18.34 -8.28
C GLY A 190 4.36 -17.59 -9.40
N TYR A 191 5.48 -16.94 -9.09
CA TYR A 191 6.30 -16.26 -10.09
C TYR A 191 7.56 -17.05 -10.45
N PRO A 192 8.00 -16.99 -11.70
CA PRO A 192 9.33 -17.48 -12.09
C PRO A 192 10.43 -16.61 -11.46
N GLU A 193 11.70 -17.03 -11.56
CA GLU A 193 12.85 -16.28 -11.02
C GLU A 193 12.90 -14.81 -11.46
N THR A 194 12.43 -14.53 -12.68
CA THR A 194 12.34 -13.18 -13.23
C THR A 194 10.93 -12.91 -13.73
N THR A 195 10.48 -11.67 -13.55
CA THR A 195 9.21 -11.19 -14.08
C THR A 195 9.37 -9.75 -14.55
N SER A 196 8.29 -9.11 -14.99
CA SER A 196 8.29 -7.68 -15.29
C SER A 196 7.38 -6.93 -14.33
N VAL A 197 7.76 -5.70 -14.04
CA VAL A 197 6.93 -4.76 -13.27
C VAL A 197 6.85 -3.44 -14.03
N PHE A 198 5.68 -2.82 -14.02
CA PHE A 198 5.54 -1.46 -14.52
C PHE A 198 6.15 -0.48 -13.51
N ARG A 199 6.92 0.47 -14.01
CA ARG A 199 7.46 1.57 -13.22
C ARG A 199 7.40 2.86 -14.00
N ALA A 200 6.93 3.92 -13.33
CA ALA A 200 7.05 5.30 -13.76
C ALA A 200 7.77 6.12 -12.68
N GLY A 201 8.43 7.21 -13.09
CA GLY A 201 9.14 8.10 -12.18
C GLY A 201 10.61 7.72 -11.97
N GLU A 202 11.32 8.54 -11.19
CA GLU A 202 12.77 8.53 -11.04
C GLU A 202 13.25 8.04 -9.67
N VAL A 203 12.33 7.68 -8.77
CA VAL A 203 12.69 7.31 -7.42
C VAL A 203 13.31 5.92 -7.39
N ALA A 204 14.48 5.82 -6.82
CA ALA A 204 15.14 4.57 -6.45
C ALA A 204 15.42 4.57 -4.94
N TYR A 205 15.67 3.39 -4.38
CA TYR A 205 15.90 3.25 -2.95
C TYR A 205 17.19 2.50 -2.69
N ASP A 206 17.92 2.96 -1.68
CA ASP A 206 19.06 2.25 -1.11
C ASP A 206 18.66 1.58 0.19
N VAL A 207 19.08 0.34 0.34
CA VAL A 207 18.96 -0.42 1.59
C VAL A 207 20.36 -0.60 2.18
N ARG A 208 20.51 -0.45 3.49
CA ARG A 208 21.81 -0.68 4.14
C ARG A 208 22.31 -2.10 3.83
N PRO A 209 23.62 -2.30 3.64
CA PRO A 209 24.19 -3.64 3.35
C PRO A 209 23.76 -4.72 4.35
N VAL A 210 23.64 -4.40 5.62
CA VAL A 210 23.18 -5.30 6.68
C VAL A 210 21.72 -5.73 6.49
N ASP A 211 20.91 -4.93 5.82
CA ASP A 211 19.49 -5.18 5.55
C ASP A 211 19.23 -5.71 4.13
N ALA A 212 20.27 -5.94 3.32
CA ALA A 212 20.14 -6.40 1.94
C ALA A 212 19.32 -7.69 1.79
N GLY A 213 19.34 -8.56 2.80
CA GLY A 213 18.53 -9.77 2.86
C GLY A 213 17.00 -9.51 2.95
N ARG A 214 16.57 -8.28 3.17
CA ARG A 214 15.15 -7.89 3.17
C ARG A 214 14.63 -7.51 1.77
N VAL A 215 15.52 -7.34 0.79
CA VAL A 215 15.15 -7.04 -0.59
C VAL A 215 14.60 -8.30 -1.23
N VAL A 216 13.33 -8.31 -1.54
CA VAL A 216 12.66 -9.48 -2.16
C VAL A 216 12.81 -9.46 -3.67
N LEU A 217 12.65 -8.29 -4.28
CA LEU A 217 12.67 -8.07 -5.72
C LEU A 217 13.60 -6.92 -6.07
N GLN A 218 14.34 -7.04 -7.14
CA GLN A 218 15.28 -6.01 -7.61
C GLN A 218 15.26 -5.89 -9.12
N TRP A 219 15.41 -4.68 -9.63
CA TRP A 219 15.66 -4.40 -11.04
C TRP A 219 17.12 -3.94 -11.25
N GLY A 220 17.64 -4.10 -12.47
CA GLY A 220 18.98 -3.67 -12.84
C GLY A 220 19.64 -4.57 -13.87
N THR A 221 20.77 -4.10 -14.41
CA THR A 221 21.50 -4.75 -15.50
C THR A 221 22.33 -5.97 -15.07
N THR A 222 22.63 -6.12 -13.82
CA THR A 222 23.33 -7.27 -13.22
C THR A 222 22.35 -8.35 -12.76
N ILE A 223 21.38 -8.61 -13.61
CA ILE A 223 20.39 -9.66 -13.40
C ILE A 223 20.92 -10.97 -14.00
#